data_556cc67eeec776ee8cd53bea3c28907f
#
_entry.id   556cc67eeec776ee8cd53bea3c28907f
#
_cell.length_a   1.000
_cell.length_b   1.000
_cell.length_c   1.000
_cell.angle_alpha   90.00
_cell.angle_beta   90.00
_cell.angle_gamma   90.00
#
_symmetry.space_group_name_H-M   'P 1'
#
loop_
_entity.id
_entity.type
_entity.pdbx_description
1 polymer ?
#
loop_
_entity_poly.entity_id
_entity_poly.type
_entity_poly.pdbx_seq_one_letter_code
_entity_poly.pdbx_strand_id
1 'polypeptide(L)'
;MKLRLQQFIENKLSKAHYEFDESVGQWAGWIEDVPGIYAQAKNIEMVRKELSEILEEWVLFGLRDNQKLKGFDLNAVLKQKVYA
;
A
#
# COMPACT_ATOMS: atom_id res chain seq x y z
N MET A 1 -6.12 -4.03 -18.70
CA MET A 1 -6.97 -4.07 -17.50
C MET A 1 -6.10 -4.23 -16.26
N LYS A 2 -6.36 -3.41 -15.25
CA LYS A 2 -5.58 -3.49 -14.00
C LYS A 2 -6.09 -4.62 -13.12
N LEU A 3 -5.18 -5.31 -12.45
CA LEU A 3 -5.54 -6.30 -11.45
C LEU A 3 -6.20 -5.64 -10.25
N ARG A 4 -7.06 -6.37 -9.54
CA ARG A 4 -7.73 -5.84 -8.37
C ARG A 4 -6.75 -5.43 -7.27
N LEU A 5 -5.64 -6.16 -7.14
CA LEU A 5 -4.58 -5.80 -6.20
C LEU A 5 -4.00 -4.42 -6.53
N GLN A 6 -3.71 -4.18 -7.81
CA GLN A 6 -3.19 -2.90 -8.25
C GLN A 6 -4.18 -1.77 -7.99
N GLN A 7 -5.46 -2.01 -8.25
CA GLN A 7 -6.52 -1.04 -7.98
C GLN A 7 -6.61 -0.71 -6.50
N PHE A 8 -6.52 -1.73 -5.65
CA PHE A 8 -6.52 -1.54 -4.20
C PHE A 8 -5.34 -0.67 -3.76
N ILE A 9 -4.13 -1.02 -4.23
CA ILE A 9 -2.93 -0.29 -3.87
C ILE A 9 -3.01 1.16 -4.35
N GLU A 10 -3.43 1.39 -5.59
CA GLU A 10 -3.57 2.74 -6.12
C GLU A 10 -4.60 3.56 -5.35
N ASN A 11 -5.72 2.94 -4.96
CA ASN A 11 -6.73 3.59 -4.15
C ASN A 11 -6.16 4.04 -2.81
N LYS A 12 -5.43 3.16 -2.13
CA LYS A 12 -4.81 3.51 -0.85
C LYS A 12 -3.73 4.57 -1.01
N LEU A 13 -2.91 4.47 -2.05
CA LEU A 13 -1.87 5.47 -2.30
C LEU A 13 -2.47 6.85 -2.60
N SER A 14 -3.65 6.91 -3.21
CA SER A 14 -4.32 8.20 -3.47
C SER A 14 -4.70 8.90 -2.18
N LYS A 15 -4.76 8.19 -1.07
CA LYS A 15 -5.07 8.73 0.25
C LYS A 15 -3.83 8.96 1.11
N ALA A 16 -2.65 8.78 0.53
CA ALA A 16 -1.40 8.98 1.27
C ALA A 16 -1.16 10.45 1.55
N HIS A 17 -0.57 10.70 2.70
CA HIS A 17 -0.12 12.03 3.11
C HIS A 17 1.39 12.08 3.05
N TYR A 18 1.93 13.21 2.64
CA TYR A 18 3.38 13.40 2.52
C TYR A 18 3.77 14.67 3.26
N GLU A 19 4.89 14.60 3.97
CA GLU A 19 5.41 15.74 4.71
C GLU A 19 6.94 15.70 4.68
N PHE A 20 7.55 16.86 4.46
CA PHE A 20 9.01 16.98 4.52
C PHE A 20 9.45 17.12 5.97
N ASP A 21 10.35 16.23 6.40
CA ASP A 21 10.92 16.27 7.75
C ASP A 21 12.27 16.96 7.70
N GLU A 22 12.31 18.21 8.11
CA GLU A 22 13.52 19.01 8.08
C GLU A 22 14.62 18.48 9.00
N SER A 23 14.23 17.79 10.07
CA SER A 23 15.22 17.30 11.05
C SER A 23 16.14 16.23 10.43
N VAL A 24 15.66 15.49 9.45
CA VAL A 24 16.45 14.44 8.78
C VAL A 24 16.63 14.70 7.30
N GLY A 25 16.03 15.78 6.77
CA GLY A 25 16.15 16.12 5.35
C GLY A 25 15.50 15.12 4.41
N GLN A 26 14.40 14.51 4.84
CA GLN A 26 13.72 13.50 4.04
C GLN A 26 12.21 13.72 4.03
N TRP A 27 11.56 13.14 3.01
CA TRP A 27 10.11 13.11 2.93
C TRP A 27 9.58 11.89 3.68
N ALA A 28 8.50 12.09 4.40
CA ALA A 28 7.77 11.03 5.07
C ALA A 28 6.41 10.86 4.41
N GLY A 29 5.90 9.65 4.40
CA GLY A 29 4.57 9.37 3.87
C GLY A 29 3.87 8.33 4.70
N TRP A 30 2.54 8.43 4.79
CA TRP A 30 1.73 7.47 5.53
C TRP A 30 0.34 7.41 4.91
N ILE A 31 -0.39 6.35 5.25
CA ILE A 31 -1.75 6.16 4.76
C ILE A 31 -2.66 6.11 5.97
N GLU A 32 -3.57 7.07 6.06
CA GLU A 32 -4.38 7.32 7.23
C GLU A 32 -5.29 6.16 7.60
N ASP A 33 -5.92 5.54 6.61
CA ASP A 33 -6.87 4.46 6.87
C ASP A 33 -6.22 3.07 6.93
N VAL A 34 -4.90 3.00 6.88
CA VAL A 34 -4.16 1.74 7.05
C VAL A 34 -3.07 1.95 8.10
N PRO A 35 -3.38 1.68 9.37
CA PRO A 35 -2.43 1.92 10.45
C PRO A 35 -1.11 1.16 10.26
N GLY A 36 -0.01 1.80 10.63
CA GLY A 36 1.30 1.19 10.54
C GLY A 36 1.99 1.28 9.19
N ILE A 37 1.32 1.84 8.19
CA ILE A 37 1.94 2.04 6.87
C ILE A 37 2.62 3.40 6.87
N TYR A 38 3.95 3.37 6.83
CA TYR A 38 4.79 4.56 6.89
C TYR A 38 6.08 4.33 6.10
N ALA A 39 6.55 5.34 5.41
CA ALA A 39 7.80 5.29 4.68
C ALA A 39 8.50 6.63 4.73
N GLN A 40 9.81 6.62 4.55
CA GLN A 40 10.63 7.82 4.57
C GLN A 40 11.73 7.66 3.52
N ALA A 41 11.92 8.69 2.69
CA ALA A 41 12.92 8.66 1.63
C ALA A 41 13.28 10.08 1.19
N LYS A 42 14.25 10.16 0.27
CA LYS A 42 14.77 11.44 -0.20
C LYS A 42 13.76 12.28 -0.98
N ASN A 43 12.83 11.63 -1.67
CA ASN A 43 11.84 12.34 -2.46
C ASN A 43 10.49 11.61 -2.39
N ILE A 44 9.44 12.30 -2.85
CA ILE A 44 8.08 11.78 -2.79
C ILE A 44 7.92 10.51 -3.62
N GLU A 45 8.55 10.44 -4.78
CA GLU A 45 8.44 9.27 -5.64
C GLU A 45 8.96 8.01 -4.95
N MET A 46 10.09 8.13 -4.25
CA MET A 46 10.66 7.01 -3.50
C MET A 46 9.78 6.62 -2.32
N VAL A 47 9.21 7.62 -1.62
CA VAL A 47 8.25 7.35 -0.53
C VAL A 47 7.05 6.58 -1.06
N ARG A 48 6.48 7.03 -2.20
CA ARG A 48 5.33 6.38 -2.81
C ARG A 48 5.66 4.94 -3.19
N LYS A 49 6.83 4.71 -3.75
CA LYS A 49 7.28 3.36 -4.10
C LYS A 49 7.37 2.46 -2.88
N GLU A 50 7.95 2.95 -1.80
CA GLU A 50 8.06 2.20 -0.55
C GLU A 50 6.69 1.91 0.05
N LEU A 51 5.79 2.89 0.04
CA LEU A 51 4.42 2.67 0.52
C LEU A 51 3.72 1.59 -0.29
N SER A 52 3.91 1.59 -1.61
CA SER A 52 3.35 0.57 -2.49
C SER A 52 3.85 -0.82 -2.12
N GLU A 53 5.16 -0.96 -1.88
CA GLU A 53 5.76 -2.24 -1.50
C GLU A 53 5.26 -2.72 -0.13
N ILE A 54 5.13 -1.79 0.83
CA ILE A 54 4.61 -2.13 2.15
C ILE A 54 3.15 -2.57 2.06
N LEU A 55 2.35 -1.91 1.23
CA LEU A 55 0.96 -2.30 1.01
C LEU A 55 0.85 -3.69 0.40
N GLU A 56 1.73 -4.02 -0.55
CA GLU A 56 1.74 -5.35 -1.13
C GLU A 56 2.03 -6.41 -0.06
N GLU A 57 3.01 -6.17 0.78
CA GLU A 57 3.34 -7.06 1.88
C GLU A 57 2.18 -7.19 2.86
N TRP A 58 1.53 -6.07 3.18
CA TRP A 58 0.40 -6.06 4.08
C TRP A 58 -0.75 -6.90 3.56
N VAL A 59 -1.03 -6.80 2.26
CA VAL A 59 -2.06 -7.62 1.61
C VAL A 59 -1.67 -9.10 1.66
N LEU A 60 -0.41 -9.43 1.39
CA LEU A 60 0.06 -10.81 1.42
C LEU A 60 -0.07 -11.43 2.80
N PHE A 61 0.25 -10.67 3.86
CA PHE A 61 0.05 -11.14 5.23
C PHE A 61 -1.42 -11.34 5.53
N GLY A 62 -2.28 -10.42 5.11
CA GLY A 62 -3.72 -10.56 5.29
C GLY A 62 -4.27 -11.78 4.58
N LEU A 63 -3.79 -12.05 3.36
CA LEU A 63 -4.18 -13.24 2.62
C LEU A 63 -3.78 -14.52 3.35
N ARG A 64 -2.55 -14.55 3.87
CA ARG A 64 -2.04 -15.72 4.58
C ARG A 64 -2.84 -16.01 5.84
N ASP A 65 -3.24 -14.96 6.55
CA ASP A 65 -3.95 -15.08 7.82
C ASP A 65 -5.47 -15.14 7.63
N ASN A 66 -5.94 -15.19 6.38
CA ASN A 66 -7.37 -15.20 6.04
C ASN A 66 -8.14 -14.02 6.62
N GLN A 67 -7.48 -12.88 6.76
CA GLN A 67 -8.12 -11.67 7.25
C GLN A 67 -8.81 -10.93 6.13
N LYS A 68 -9.97 -10.36 6.46
CA LYS A 68 -10.64 -9.43 5.56
C LYS A 68 -10.02 -8.06 5.71
N LEU A 69 -9.49 -7.53 4.61
CA LEU A 69 -8.90 -6.22 4.60
C LEU A 69 -9.91 -5.20 4.08
N LYS A 70 -9.92 -4.02 4.69
CA LYS A 70 -10.83 -2.94 4.29
C LYS A 70 -10.60 -2.57 2.83
N GLY A 71 -11.66 -2.63 2.03
CA GLY A 71 -11.58 -2.29 0.61
C GLY A 71 -10.92 -3.34 -0.27
N PHE A 72 -10.74 -4.55 0.25
CA PHE A 72 -10.05 -5.61 -0.47
C PHE A 72 -10.86 -6.91 -0.38
N ASP A 73 -11.12 -7.51 -1.54
CA ASP A 73 -11.84 -8.77 -1.62
C ASP A 73 -10.84 -9.89 -1.90
N LEU A 74 -10.57 -10.69 -0.88
CA LEU A 74 -9.64 -11.79 -0.95
C LEU A 74 -10.00 -12.79 -2.03
N ASN A 75 -11.25 -13.17 -2.11
CA ASN A 75 -11.70 -14.18 -3.07
C ASN A 75 -11.50 -13.72 -4.51
N ALA A 76 -11.79 -12.45 -4.79
CA ALA A 76 -11.61 -11.90 -6.12
C ALA A 76 -10.14 -11.88 -6.52
N VAL A 77 -9.25 -11.53 -5.58
CA VAL A 77 -7.81 -11.50 -5.85
C VAL A 77 -7.26 -12.89 -6.09
N LEU A 78 -7.66 -13.85 -5.28
CA LEU A 78 -7.24 -15.25 -5.46
C LEU A 78 -7.66 -15.78 -6.82
N LYS A 79 -8.88 -15.48 -7.25
CA LYS A 79 -9.34 -15.89 -8.58
C LYS A 79 -8.48 -15.30 -9.68
N GLN A 80 -8.11 -14.03 -9.57
CA GLN A 80 -7.26 -13.40 -10.57
C GLN A 80 -5.88 -14.03 -10.62
N LYS A 81 -5.29 -14.35 -9.47
CA LYS A 81 -3.96 -14.94 -9.40
C LYS A 81 -3.92 -16.37 -9.93
N VAL A 82 -4.99 -17.10 -9.74
CA VAL A 82 -5.07 -18.50 -10.23
C VAL A 82 -5.06 -18.53 -11.74
N TYR A 83 -5.64 -17.55 -12.41
CA TYR A 83 -5.78 -17.52 -13.86
C TYR A 83 -4.85 -16.55 -14.56
N ALA A 84 -3.97 -15.90 -13.81
CA ALA A 84 -3.03 -14.95 -14.38
C ALA A 84 -1.87 -15.64 -15.09
#